data_c0a9562561f63ac0fc8300b1e6b199ba
#
_entry.id   c0a9562561f63ac0fc8300b1e6b199ba
#
_cell.length_a   1.000
_cell.length_b   1.000
_cell.length_c   1.000
_cell.angle_alpha   90.00
_cell.angle_beta   90.00
_cell.angle_gamma   90.00
#
_symmetry.space_group_name_H-M   'P 1'
#
loop_
_entity.id
_entity.type
_entity.pdbx_description
1 polymer ?
#
loop_
_entity_poly.entity_id
_entity_poly.type
_entity_poly.pdbx_seq_one_letter_code
_entity_poly.pdbx_strand_id
1 'polypeptide(L)'
;RINTPAVGRYVDNIPFIDKSAFDFNYSDIERIDVMRGPQGTLYGRNTMGGLIRVFTKSPFTYQGTDLRLGAATYNNYNASLTHYHRISNQFAFSVGLFYDHKGGFFKNDYNGKRIDTDNEFGGRIRAIYLPAENLKLDFTVNYEYTNQGGYPYEYTGKVSGEEDRA
;
A
#
# COMPACT_ATOMS: atom_id res chain seq x y z
N ARG A 1 -4.44 -23.78 -4.42
CA ARG A 1 -4.33 -23.11 -5.73
C ARG A 1 -3.52 -21.84 -5.53
N ILE A 2 -2.34 -21.77 -6.12
CA ILE A 2 -1.56 -20.53 -6.17
C ILE A 2 -2.27 -19.62 -7.18
N ASN A 3 -2.99 -18.64 -6.68
CA ASN A 3 -3.69 -17.67 -7.53
C ASN A 3 -2.68 -16.60 -7.94
N THR A 4 -1.94 -16.84 -9.01
CA THR A 4 -1.02 -15.84 -9.56
C THR A 4 -1.83 -14.73 -10.22
N PRO A 5 -1.63 -13.46 -9.85
CA PRO A 5 -2.34 -12.35 -10.45
C PRO A 5 -2.01 -12.24 -11.94
N ALA A 6 -3.03 -12.03 -12.78
CA ALA A 6 -2.86 -11.83 -14.22
C ALA A 6 -2.37 -10.43 -14.59
N VAL A 7 -2.33 -9.50 -13.62
CA VAL A 7 -1.91 -8.10 -13.79
C VAL A 7 -0.59 -7.88 -13.04
N GLY A 8 0.43 -7.47 -13.79
CA GLY A 8 1.73 -7.10 -13.23
C GLY A 8 1.64 -5.79 -12.43
N ARG A 9 2.39 -5.72 -11.34
CA ARG A 9 2.45 -4.53 -10.47
C ARG A 9 3.89 -4.14 -10.24
N TYR A 10 4.17 -2.87 -10.47
CA TYR A 10 5.51 -2.30 -10.35
C TYR A 10 5.47 -0.99 -9.58
N VAL A 11 6.44 -0.79 -8.72
CA VAL A 11 6.69 0.50 -8.05
C VAL A 11 8.12 0.91 -8.35
N ASP A 12 8.31 2.07 -8.94
CA ASP A 12 9.63 2.60 -9.37
C ASP A 12 10.45 1.57 -10.18
N ASN A 13 9.78 0.81 -11.06
CA ASN A 13 10.31 -0.29 -11.88
C ASN A 13 10.66 -1.58 -11.11
N ILE A 14 10.38 -1.69 -9.83
CA ILE A 14 10.55 -2.90 -9.03
C ILE A 14 9.27 -3.73 -9.11
N PRO A 15 9.32 -5.02 -9.52
CA PRO A 15 8.14 -5.87 -9.58
C PRO A 15 7.68 -6.31 -8.20
N PHE A 16 6.38 -6.24 -7.95
CA PHE A 16 5.73 -6.78 -6.76
C PHE A 16 4.97 -8.05 -7.12
N ILE A 17 5.42 -9.17 -6.59
CA ILE A 17 4.84 -10.50 -6.86
C ILE A 17 3.63 -10.72 -5.96
N ASP A 18 3.69 -10.30 -4.72
CA ASP A 18 2.61 -10.42 -3.75
C ASP A 18 1.63 -9.24 -3.84
N LYS A 19 0.34 -9.55 -3.75
CA LYS A 19 -0.72 -8.55 -3.75
C LYS A 19 -0.67 -7.67 -2.49
N SER A 20 -0.42 -8.27 -1.35
CA SER A 20 -0.35 -7.56 -0.07
C SER A 20 0.83 -6.60 0.00
N ALA A 21 1.97 -6.99 -0.57
CA ALA A 21 3.14 -6.11 -0.65
C ALA A 21 2.95 -4.90 -1.59
N PHE A 22 1.98 -4.97 -2.53
CA PHE A 22 1.64 -3.84 -3.39
C PHE A 22 0.60 -2.92 -2.78
N ASP A 23 -0.19 -3.41 -1.83
CA ASP A 23 -1.28 -2.67 -1.16
C ASP A 23 -0.73 -1.73 -0.06
N PHE A 24 0.37 -1.08 -0.38
CA PHE A 24 1.09 -0.17 0.48
C PHE A 24 0.49 1.23 0.40
N ASN A 25 0.46 1.96 1.51
CA ASN A 25 -0.01 3.34 1.52
C ASN A 25 1.01 4.27 0.86
N TYR A 26 0.79 4.57 -0.44
CA TYR A 26 1.65 5.46 -1.21
C TYR A 26 1.22 6.91 -1.01
N SER A 27 1.82 7.59 -0.05
CA SER A 27 1.59 9.02 0.17
C SER A 27 2.37 9.92 -0.81
N ASP A 28 3.33 9.35 -1.54
CA ASP A 28 4.32 10.03 -2.37
C ASP A 28 4.19 9.75 -3.88
N ILE A 29 3.01 9.36 -4.35
CA ILE A 29 2.78 9.06 -5.77
C ILE A 29 2.98 10.32 -6.62
N GLU A 30 3.77 10.19 -7.67
CA GLU A 30 3.90 11.15 -8.77
C GLU A 30 2.93 10.80 -9.91
N ARG A 31 2.93 9.50 -10.33
CA ARG A 31 2.17 9.04 -11.50
C ARG A 31 1.83 7.56 -11.39
N ILE A 32 0.69 7.20 -11.94
CA ILE A 32 0.27 5.80 -12.13
C ILE A 32 0.03 5.57 -13.62
N ASP A 33 0.75 4.60 -14.19
CA ASP A 33 0.55 4.16 -15.56
C ASP A 33 -0.21 2.83 -15.55
N VAL A 34 -1.32 2.75 -16.28
CA VAL A 34 -2.11 1.53 -16.45
C VAL A 34 -2.06 1.11 -17.91
N MET A 35 -1.39 0.00 -18.18
CA MET A 35 -1.29 -0.60 -19.51
C MET A 35 -2.22 -1.81 -19.61
N ARG A 36 -3.09 -1.80 -20.58
CA ARG A 36 -4.05 -2.88 -20.83
C ARG A 36 -3.50 -3.87 -21.84
N GLY A 37 -3.84 -5.14 -21.68
CA GLY A 37 -3.42 -6.22 -22.57
C GLY A 37 -2.05 -6.81 -22.24
N PRO A 38 -1.62 -7.83 -22.99
CA PRO A 38 -0.39 -8.58 -22.71
C PRO A 38 0.87 -7.71 -22.78
N GLN A 39 1.63 -7.66 -21.69
CA GLN A 39 2.90 -6.93 -21.58
C GLN A 39 4.09 -7.87 -21.29
N GLY A 40 3.91 -9.18 -21.53
CA GLY A 40 4.87 -10.21 -21.13
C GLY A 40 6.26 -10.11 -21.77
N THR A 41 6.37 -9.49 -22.94
CA THR A 41 7.65 -9.33 -23.66
C THR A 41 8.60 -8.35 -22.97
N LEU A 42 8.07 -7.32 -22.32
CA LEU A 42 8.86 -6.28 -21.66
C LEU A 42 8.93 -6.45 -20.14
N TYR A 43 7.88 -7.00 -19.53
CA TYR A 43 7.71 -7.01 -18.08
C TYR A 43 7.63 -8.42 -17.47
N GLY A 44 7.72 -9.47 -18.29
CA GLY A 44 7.83 -10.85 -17.84
C GLY A 44 6.54 -11.44 -17.25
N ARG A 45 6.67 -12.18 -16.15
CA ARG A 45 5.56 -12.97 -15.56
C ARG A 45 4.40 -12.11 -15.08
N ASN A 46 3.19 -12.70 -15.08
CA ASN A 46 1.97 -12.12 -14.50
C ASN A 46 1.46 -10.82 -15.16
N THR A 47 1.83 -10.58 -16.42
CA THR A 47 1.44 -9.38 -17.18
C THR A 47 0.56 -9.69 -18.39
N MET A 48 -0.14 -10.82 -18.36
CA MET A 48 -1.03 -11.24 -19.47
C MET A 48 -2.30 -10.40 -19.57
N GLY A 49 -2.84 -9.94 -18.45
CA GLY A 49 -4.05 -9.10 -18.40
C GLY A 49 -3.76 -7.61 -18.43
N GLY A 50 -2.52 -7.21 -18.14
CA GLY A 50 -2.12 -5.81 -18.08
C GLY A 50 -1.00 -5.55 -17.09
N LEU A 51 -0.72 -4.27 -16.88
CA LEU A 51 0.35 -3.80 -16.02
C LEU A 51 -0.06 -2.51 -15.32
N ILE A 52 0.18 -2.42 -14.01
CA ILE A 52 0.05 -1.20 -13.23
C ILE A 52 1.45 -0.80 -12.76
N ARG A 53 1.86 0.41 -13.09
CA ARG A 53 3.15 0.99 -12.66
C ARG A 53 2.88 2.22 -11.82
N VAL A 54 3.37 2.22 -10.61
CA VAL A 54 3.35 3.37 -9.70
C VAL A 54 4.73 3.99 -9.71
N PHE A 55 4.78 5.29 -9.95
CA PHE A 55 6.01 6.08 -9.81
C PHE A 55 5.88 7.01 -8.63
N THR A 56 6.86 6.99 -7.78
CA THR A 56 6.92 7.89 -6.64
C THR A 56 7.74 9.14 -6.97
N LYS A 57 7.47 10.24 -6.27
CA LYS A 57 8.19 11.50 -6.46
C LYS A 57 9.69 11.29 -6.25
N SER A 58 10.48 11.82 -7.20
CA SER A 58 11.92 11.75 -7.07
C SER A 58 12.44 12.87 -6.17
N PRO A 59 13.30 12.57 -5.18
CA PRO A 59 13.90 13.59 -4.33
C PRO A 59 14.91 14.49 -5.05
N PHE A 60 15.24 14.21 -6.32
CA PHE A 60 16.03 15.11 -7.18
C PHE A 60 15.18 16.22 -7.80
N THR A 61 13.93 15.91 -8.17
CA THR A 61 13.04 16.84 -8.87
C THR A 61 12.07 17.54 -7.91
N TYR A 62 11.70 16.87 -6.82
CA TYR A 62 10.80 17.40 -5.81
C TYR A 62 11.56 17.64 -4.50
N GLN A 63 11.40 18.84 -3.92
CA GLN A 63 12.02 19.27 -2.69
C GLN A 63 10.95 19.78 -1.73
N GLY A 64 11.11 19.51 -0.44
CA GLY A 64 10.20 20.02 0.59
C GLY A 64 9.53 18.92 1.40
N THR A 65 8.47 19.30 2.08
CA THR A 65 7.73 18.42 2.98
C THR A 65 6.26 18.38 2.60
N ASP A 66 5.73 17.22 2.36
CA ASP A 66 4.30 16.97 2.16
C ASP A 66 3.69 16.49 3.49
N LEU A 67 2.73 17.22 4.00
CA LEU A 67 1.88 16.82 5.12
C LEU A 67 0.46 16.62 4.61
N ARG A 68 -0.12 15.46 4.88
CA ARG A 68 -1.53 15.17 4.60
C ARG A 68 -2.20 14.72 5.87
N LEU A 69 -3.36 15.28 6.14
CA LEU A 69 -4.21 14.91 7.26
C LEU A 69 -5.62 14.69 6.72
N GLY A 70 -6.24 13.60 7.12
CA GLY A 70 -7.60 13.29 6.71
C GLY A 70 -8.41 12.78 7.89
N ALA A 71 -9.69 13.13 7.90
CA ALA A 71 -10.66 12.62 8.85
C ALA A 71 -11.97 12.34 8.13
N ALA A 72 -12.63 11.23 8.50
CA ALA A 72 -13.90 10.83 7.92
C ALA A 72 -14.83 10.28 9.01
N THR A 73 -16.08 10.02 8.64
CA THR A 73 -17.08 9.39 9.51
C THR A 73 -16.62 8.02 9.99
N TYR A 74 -17.27 7.50 11.01
CA TYR A 74 -16.98 6.20 11.65
C TYR A 74 -15.59 6.12 12.30
N ASN A 75 -15.09 7.25 12.79
CA ASN A 75 -13.80 7.33 13.45
C ASN A 75 -12.62 6.93 12.55
N ASN A 76 -12.68 7.33 11.27
CA ASN A 76 -11.58 7.14 10.34
C ASN A 76 -10.70 8.38 10.30
N TYR A 77 -9.39 8.21 10.44
CA TYR A 77 -8.42 9.29 10.30
C TYR A 77 -7.10 8.76 9.76
N ASN A 78 -6.46 9.59 8.97
CA ASN A 78 -5.16 9.30 8.42
C ASN A 78 -4.23 10.51 8.52
N ALA A 79 -2.95 10.22 8.62
CA ALA A 79 -1.89 11.21 8.61
C ALA A 79 -0.71 10.67 7.81
N SER A 80 -0.12 11.48 6.96
CA SER A 80 1.14 11.15 6.32
C SER A 80 2.04 12.37 6.22
N LEU A 81 3.33 12.14 6.43
CA LEU A 81 4.38 13.13 6.35
C LEU A 81 5.50 12.57 5.49
N THR A 82 5.87 13.26 4.42
CA THR A 82 7.00 12.87 3.57
C THR A 82 7.90 14.06 3.34
N HIS A 83 9.18 13.91 3.64
CA HIS A 83 10.21 14.92 3.42
C HIS A 83 11.14 14.48 2.31
N TYR A 84 11.43 15.40 1.37
CA TYR A 84 12.33 15.19 0.24
C TYR A 84 13.47 16.18 0.33
N HIS A 85 14.69 15.69 0.24
CA HIS A 85 15.88 16.51 0.33
C HIS A 85 16.94 16.08 -0.67
N ARG A 86 17.47 17.05 -1.41
CA ARG A 86 18.61 16.88 -2.28
C ARG A 86 19.85 17.48 -1.62
N ILE A 87 20.80 16.64 -1.26
CA ILE A 87 22.04 17.07 -0.62
C ILE A 87 23.02 17.60 -1.67
N SER A 88 23.11 16.94 -2.82
CA SER A 88 24.04 17.31 -3.90
C SER A 88 23.46 16.95 -5.28
N ASN A 89 24.19 17.25 -6.34
CA ASN A 89 23.83 16.81 -7.68
C ASN A 89 23.90 15.28 -7.85
N GLN A 90 24.57 14.59 -6.93
CA GLN A 90 24.78 13.16 -6.98
C GLN A 90 23.96 12.41 -5.93
N PHE A 91 23.47 13.06 -4.86
CA PHE A 91 22.77 12.38 -3.78
C PHE A 91 21.52 13.13 -3.32
N ALA A 92 20.42 12.39 -3.28
CA ALA A 92 19.14 12.86 -2.76
C ALA A 92 18.42 11.73 -2.00
N PHE A 93 17.58 12.09 -1.03
CA PHE A 93 16.80 11.12 -0.28
C PHE A 93 15.38 11.63 0.01
N SER A 94 14.51 10.72 0.32
CA SER A 94 13.20 11.00 0.90
C SER A 94 12.91 10.08 2.09
N VAL A 95 12.18 10.61 3.07
CA VAL A 95 11.71 9.87 4.25
C VAL A 95 10.23 10.16 4.42
N GLY A 96 9.43 9.12 4.43
CA GLY A 96 7.98 9.20 4.61
C GLY A 96 7.54 8.36 5.80
N LEU A 97 6.52 8.85 6.51
CA LEU A 97 5.80 8.14 7.56
C LEU A 97 4.31 8.28 7.29
N PHE A 98 3.54 7.25 7.63
CA PHE A 98 2.09 7.31 7.55
C PHE A 98 1.44 6.57 8.71
N TYR A 99 0.24 6.98 9.02
CA TYR A 99 -0.66 6.34 9.96
C TYR A 99 -2.08 6.39 9.41
N ASP A 100 -2.76 5.26 9.40
CA ASP A 100 -4.16 5.13 8.99
C ASP A 100 -4.94 4.38 10.06
N HIS A 101 -6.07 4.95 10.49
CA HIS A 101 -6.99 4.33 11.42
C HIS A 101 -8.39 4.25 10.83
N LYS A 102 -8.96 3.05 10.80
CA LYS A 102 -10.34 2.78 10.43
C LYS A 102 -11.10 2.25 11.65
N GLY A 103 -12.07 3.01 12.09
CA GLY A 103 -12.84 2.69 13.30
C GLY A 103 -13.90 1.59 13.14
N GLY A 104 -14.08 1.05 11.91
CA GLY A 104 -14.99 -0.03 11.59
C GLY A 104 -16.47 0.37 11.51
N PHE A 105 -17.24 -0.43 10.80
CA PHE A 105 -18.68 -0.23 10.58
C PHE A 105 -19.52 -1.25 11.34
N PHE A 106 -18.99 -2.48 11.46
CA PHE A 106 -19.75 -3.61 12.02
C PHE A 106 -19.56 -3.72 13.52
N LYS A 107 -20.65 -3.80 14.24
CA LYS A 107 -20.65 -4.11 15.67
C LYS A 107 -20.95 -5.60 15.86
N ASN A 108 -20.21 -6.22 16.76
CA ASN A 108 -20.55 -7.55 17.24
C ASN A 108 -21.72 -7.43 18.24
N ASP A 109 -22.84 -8.07 17.94
CA ASP A 109 -24.05 -8.00 18.76
C ASP A 109 -23.86 -8.59 20.16
N TYR A 110 -22.92 -9.51 20.34
CA TYR A 110 -22.64 -10.14 21.62
C TYR A 110 -21.87 -9.25 22.59
N ASN A 111 -20.88 -8.49 22.13
CA ASN A 111 -20.00 -7.70 22.99
C ASN A 111 -19.99 -6.18 22.69
N GLY A 112 -20.78 -5.75 21.70
CA GLY A 112 -20.90 -4.36 21.28
C GLY A 112 -19.62 -3.72 20.69
N LYS A 113 -18.54 -4.48 20.56
CA LYS A 113 -17.28 -3.98 19.99
C LYS A 113 -17.32 -4.00 18.46
N ARG A 114 -16.65 -3.05 17.83
CA ARG A 114 -16.45 -3.05 16.39
C ARG A 114 -15.39 -4.08 16.03
N ILE A 115 -15.63 -4.86 14.97
CA ILE A 115 -14.81 -6.02 14.60
C ILE A 115 -13.94 -5.77 13.37
N ASP A 116 -14.29 -4.82 12.54
CA ASP A 116 -13.61 -4.45 11.30
C ASP A 116 -12.72 -3.20 11.47
N THR A 117 -12.15 -3.02 12.64
CA THR A 117 -11.16 -1.96 12.89
C THR A 117 -9.85 -2.28 12.21
N ASP A 118 -9.19 -1.26 11.69
CA ASP A 118 -7.89 -1.39 11.05
C ASP A 118 -6.96 -0.26 11.51
N ASN A 119 -5.73 -0.62 11.86
CA ASN A 119 -4.67 0.31 12.22
C ASN A 119 -3.43 -0.03 11.41
N GLU A 120 -3.02 0.88 10.58
CA GLU A 120 -1.81 0.77 9.78
C GLU A 120 -0.82 1.88 10.18
N PHE A 121 0.41 1.50 10.38
CA PHE A 121 1.52 2.43 10.60
C PHE A 121 2.70 1.98 9.78
N GLY A 122 3.35 2.90 9.10
CA GLY A 122 4.50 2.54 8.33
C GLY A 122 5.38 3.71 7.95
N GLY A 123 6.48 3.37 7.28
CA GLY A 123 7.42 4.35 6.79
C GLY A 123 8.19 3.84 5.58
N ARG A 124 8.68 4.80 4.81
CA ARG A 124 9.48 4.57 3.63
C ARG A 124 10.70 5.47 3.64
N ILE A 125 11.85 4.89 3.33
CA ILE A 125 13.09 5.62 3.10
C ILE A 125 13.55 5.28 1.70
N ARG A 126 13.83 6.30 0.88
CA ARG A 126 14.43 6.14 -0.43
C ARG A 126 15.67 7.01 -0.53
N ALA A 127 16.76 6.45 -1.02
CA ALA A 127 18.00 7.15 -1.28
C ALA A 127 18.44 6.89 -2.72
N ILE A 128 18.75 7.95 -3.45
CA ILE A 128 19.24 7.87 -4.84
C ILE A 128 20.63 8.45 -4.89
N TYR A 129 21.58 7.67 -5.43
CA TYR A 129 22.96 8.08 -5.64
C TYR A 129 23.38 7.91 -7.09
N LEU A 130 23.93 8.97 -7.66
CA LEU A 130 24.40 9.07 -9.04
C LEU A 130 25.92 9.23 -9.06
N PRO A 131 26.69 8.15 -8.87
CA PRO A 131 28.17 8.23 -8.84
C PRO A 131 28.78 8.62 -10.19
N ALA A 132 28.11 8.31 -11.31
CA ALA A 132 28.50 8.64 -12.67
C ALA A 132 27.26 8.91 -13.53
N GLU A 133 27.43 9.55 -14.69
CA GLU A 133 26.32 9.90 -15.59
C GLU A 133 25.51 8.69 -16.07
N ASN A 134 26.13 7.53 -16.16
CA ASN A 134 25.51 6.28 -16.63
C ASN A 134 25.19 5.30 -15.50
N LEU A 135 25.36 5.69 -14.22
CA LEU A 135 25.10 4.81 -13.08
C LEU A 135 24.16 5.48 -12.06
N LYS A 136 23.01 4.87 -11.86
CA LYS A 136 22.04 5.25 -10.83
C LYS A 136 21.89 4.10 -9.85
N LEU A 137 22.13 4.37 -8.58
CA LEU A 137 21.81 3.49 -7.47
C LEU A 137 20.56 4.04 -6.78
N ASP A 138 19.52 3.23 -6.72
CA ASP A 138 18.22 3.59 -6.14
C ASP A 138 17.89 2.58 -5.04
N PHE A 139 17.97 3.01 -3.81
CA PHE A 139 17.77 2.17 -2.64
C PHE A 139 16.49 2.58 -1.92
N THR A 140 15.58 1.62 -1.72
CA THR A 140 14.30 1.84 -1.05
C THR A 140 14.09 0.81 0.04
N VAL A 141 13.71 1.27 1.22
CA VAL A 141 13.27 0.45 2.35
C VAL A 141 11.86 0.86 2.71
N ASN A 142 10.97 -0.11 2.81
CA ASN A 142 9.61 0.07 3.28
C ASN A 142 9.42 -0.76 4.56
N TYR A 143 8.74 -0.18 5.53
CA TYR A 143 8.28 -0.86 6.73
C TYR A 143 6.80 -0.56 6.92
N GLU A 144 6.02 -1.60 7.19
CA GLU A 144 4.61 -1.47 7.47
C GLU A 144 4.22 -2.43 8.60
N TYR A 145 3.40 -1.94 9.47
CA TYR A 145 2.76 -2.73 10.51
C TYR A 145 1.25 -2.50 10.44
N THR A 146 0.52 -3.60 10.25
CA THR A 146 -0.94 -3.59 10.14
C THR A 146 -1.53 -4.43 11.27
N ASN A 147 -2.50 -3.86 11.99
CA ASN A 147 -3.30 -4.55 12.98
C ASN A 147 -4.77 -4.46 12.58
N GLN A 148 -5.24 -5.50 11.92
CA GLN A 148 -6.60 -5.60 11.41
C GLN A 148 -7.48 -6.39 12.37
N GLY A 149 -8.70 -5.89 12.61
CA GLY A 149 -9.79 -6.65 13.20
C GLY A 149 -10.22 -7.81 12.29
N GLY A 150 -11.06 -8.69 12.83
CA GLY A 150 -11.60 -9.83 12.08
C GLY A 150 -12.52 -9.39 10.93
N TYR A 151 -12.64 -10.24 9.90
CA TYR A 151 -13.67 -10.06 8.90
C TYR A 151 -15.05 -10.36 9.52
N PRO A 152 -16.10 -9.57 9.22
CA PRO A 152 -17.44 -9.83 9.68
C PRO A 152 -18.01 -11.03 8.93
N TYR A 153 -17.94 -12.20 9.52
CA TYR A 153 -18.63 -13.39 9.04
C TYR A 153 -19.93 -13.54 9.79
N GLU A 154 -21.03 -13.63 9.08
CA GLU A 154 -22.33 -14.02 9.60
C GLU A 154 -22.57 -15.49 9.26
N TYR A 155 -22.95 -16.28 10.26
CA TYR A 155 -23.36 -17.66 10.04
C TYR A 155 -24.83 -17.66 9.58
N THR A 156 -25.04 -17.91 8.30
CA THR A 156 -26.39 -17.94 7.68
C THR A 156 -27.02 -19.33 7.65
N GLY A 157 -26.35 -20.35 8.20
CA GLY A 157 -26.86 -21.72 8.27
C GLY A 157 -27.68 -21.98 9.54
N LYS A 158 -28.76 -22.79 9.43
CA LYS A 158 -29.42 -23.34 10.61
C LYS A 158 -28.43 -24.25 11.36
N VAL A 159 -28.25 -24.02 12.65
CA VAL A 159 -27.52 -24.95 13.50
C VAL A 159 -28.41 -26.20 13.59
N SER A 160 -27.95 -27.30 12.99
CA SER A 160 -28.62 -28.62 13.13
C SER A 160 -28.57 -29.00 14.60
N GLY A 161 -29.67 -28.84 15.31
CA GLY A 161 -29.80 -29.14 16.74
C GLY A 161 -30.85 -28.33 17.51
N GLU A 162 -31.49 -27.37 16.86
CA GLU A 162 -32.48 -26.51 17.51
C GLU A 162 -33.96 -26.92 17.24
N GLU A 163 -34.17 -28.14 16.70
CA GLU A 163 -35.52 -28.66 16.44
C GLU A 163 -36.17 -29.42 17.61
N ASP A 164 -35.53 -29.55 18.75
CA ASP A 164 -36.08 -30.34 19.87
C ASP A 164 -36.32 -29.56 21.15
N ARG A 165 -36.79 -28.32 21.08
CA ARG A 165 -37.36 -27.60 22.23
C ARG A 165 -38.55 -26.78 21.81
N ALA A 166 -39.65 -27.48 21.49
CA ALA A 166 -41.01 -26.95 21.53
C ALA A 166 -41.77 -27.59 22.70
#